data_02d3043fce4a11185adac580d4076e19
#
_entry.id   02d3043fce4a11185adac580d4076e19
#
_cell.length_a   1.000
_cell.length_b   1.000
_cell.length_c   1.000
_cell.angle_alpha   90.00
_cell.angle_beta   90.00
_cell.angle_gamma   90.00
#
_symmetry.space_group_name_H-M   'P 1'
#
loop_
_entity.id
_entity.type
_entity.pdbx_description
1 polymer ?
#
loop_
_entity_poly.entity_id
_entity_poly.type
_entity_poly.pdbx_seq_one_letter_code
_entity_poly.pdbx_strand_id
1 'polypeptide(L)'
;MRLRYSAHCAKCETELTAGTTADYHRDTKSVTCLACLAEPIPSAPRTTGPVFPESFDDAESALLDLGPEQSEVFAGVPGASAQREYERRKNKRETRIREAHPRMGGLILALSDDPQSTKAWATGAQGEERLGRQLDGFVGDGVHVLHDRRIPPTKANIDHIVVCASGVYVIDAKKYQGQRHSSRIDGGRIRARTETLIVGSRNGTKLVDGVHKQVTRVRAALETRGLSAVPV
;
A
#
# COMPACT_ATOMS: atom_id res chain seq x y z
N MET A 1 17.92 22.39 4.74
CA MET A 1 17.81 23.73 5.35
C MET A 1 19.03 24.60 5.02
N ARG A 2 18.97 25.95 5.19
CA ARG A 2 20.18 26.79 5.08
C ARG A 2 20.94 26.78 6.40
N LEU A 3 22.24 26.51 6.34
CA LEU A 3 23.10 26.48 7.51
C LEU A 3 23.32 27.88 8.10
N ARG A 4 23.20 28.01 9.42
CA ARG A 4 23.50 29.27 10.13
C ARG A 4 24.97 29.45 10.43
N TYR A 5 25.73 28.34 10.51
CA TYR A 5 27.17 28.27 10.81
C TYR A 5 27.84 27.32 9.82
N SER A 6 29.13 27.45 9.62
CA SER A 6 29.91 26.49 8.84
C SER A 6 29.92 25.12 9.53
N ALA A 7 29.87 24.05 8.72
CA ALA A 7 29.86 22.66 9.18
C ALA A 7 30.56 21.77 8.14
N HIS A 8 30.92 20.54 8.51
CA HIS A 8 31.46 19.55 7.58
C HIS A 8 30.36 18.53 7.22
N CYS A 9 30.34 18.11 5.97
CA CYS A 9 29.44 17.06 5.51
C CYS A 9 29.85 15.73 6.17
N ALA A 10 28.88 15.03 6.79
CA ALA A 10 29.14 13.75 7.47
C ALA A 10 29.49 12.59 6.52
N LYS A 11 29.28 12.74 5.19
CA LYS A 11 29.60 11.70 4.20
C LYS A 11 30.91 11.94 3.45
N CYS A 12 31.18 13.18 3.04
CA CYS A 12 32.36 13.50 2.21
C CYS A 12 33.35 14.47 2.87
N GLU A 13 33.10 14.85 4.13
CA GLU A 13 33.94 15.76 4.96
C GLU A 13 34.17 17.17 4.37
N THR A 14 33.52 17.47 3.22
CA THR A 14 33.62 18.79 2.60
C THR A 14 33.10 19.88 3.54
N GLU A 15 33.84 20.97 3.67
CA GLU A 15 33.41 22.13 4.46
C GLU A 15 32.27 22.86 3.77
N LEU A 16 31.19 23.07 4.52
CA LEU A 16 29.96 23.76 4.10
C LEU A 16 29.91 25.09 4.84
N THR A 17 30.06 26.18 4.10
CA THR A 17 30.05 27.54 4.69
C THR A 17 28.62 27.92 5.13
N ALA A 18 28.55 28.87 6.08
CA ALA A 18 27.28 29.45 6.51
C ALA A 18 26.47 29.99 5.30
N GLY A 19 25.19 29.73 5.25
CA GLY A 19 24.30 30.06 4.12
C GLY A 19 24.15 28.96 3.08
N THR A 20 24.98 27.90 3.06
CA THR A 20 24.86 26.75 2.18
C THR A 20 23.60 25.97 2.51
N THR A 21 22.90 25.48 1.48
CA THR A 21 21.75 24.58 1.65
C THR A 21 22.26 23.15 1.85
N ALA A 22 21.88 22.54 2.96
CA ALA A 22 22.25 21.17 3.32
C ALA A 22 21.12 20.48 4.07
N ASP A 23 21.17 19.16 4.19
CA ASP A 23 20.25 18.39 5.01
C ASP A 23 20.82 18.19 6.42
N TYR A 24 19.98 18.42 7.44
CA TYR A 24 20.36 18.33 8.85
C TYR A 24 19.56 17.24 9.54
N HIS A 25 20.26 16.23 10.01
CA HIS A 25 19.70 15.13 10.79
C HIS A 25 19.71 15.48 12.29
N ARG A 26 18.51 15.61 12.87
CA ARG A 26 18.34 16.03 14.27
C ARG A 26 18.87 15.02 15.28
N ASP A 27 18.69 13.73 14.99
CA ASP A 27 19.01 12.63 15.92
C ASP A 27 20.54 12.45 16.06
N THR A 28 21.27 12.58 14.94
CA THR A 28 22.74 12.46 14.89
C THR A 28 23.46 13.80 14.97
N LYS A 29 22.70 14.94 14.95
CA LYS A 29 23.23 16.30 14.87
C LYS A 29 24.25 16.51 13.74
N SER A 30 24.09 15.78 12.63
CA SER A 30 25.01 15.79 11.50
C SER A 30 24.40 16.51 10.29
N VAL A 31 25.28 17.02 9.41
CA VAL A 31 24.92 17.74 8.19
C VAL A 31 25.39 16.93 6.98
N THR A 32 24.54 16.78 5.95
CA THR A 32 24.89 16.13 4.68
C THR A 32 24.73 17.15 3.53
N CYS A 33 25.74 17.29 2.67
CA CYS A 33 25.68 18.19 1.51
C CYS A 33 24.71 17.66 0.44
N LEU A 34 24.18 18.55 -0.39
CA LEU A 34 23.25 18.17 -1.45
C LEU A 34 23.86 17.24 -2.50
N ALA A 35 25.17 17.32 -2.75
CA ALA A 35 25.86 16.42 -3.65
C ALA A 35 25.86 14.98 -3.15
N CYS A 36 26.07 14.76 -1.85
CA CYS A 36 25.98 13.44 -1.23
C CYS A 36 24.54 12.91 -1.04
N LEU A 37 23.55 13.79 -1.12
CA LEU A 37 22.13 13.42 -1.17
C LEU A 37 21.68 13.05 -2.60
N ALA A 38 22.36 13.61 -3.62
CA ALA A 38 22.03 13.44 -5.04
C ALA A 38 22.85 12.33 -5.72
N GLU A 39 23.59 11.51 -4.99
CA GLU A 39 24.26 10.35 -5.59
C GLU A 39 23.19 9.43 -6.19
N PRO A 40 23.23 9.18 -7.52
CA PRO A 40 22.31 8.25 -8.14
C PRO A 40 22.63 6.84 -7.63
N ILE A 41 21.58 6.14 -7.19
CA ILE A 41 21.59 4.69 -6.99
C ILE A 41 22.18 4.10 -8.28
N PRO A 42 23.26 3.26 -8.23
CA PRO A 42 23.80 2.64 -9.43
C PRO A 42 22.69 1.88 -10.13
N SER A 43 22.40 2.28 -11.37
CA SER A 43 21.40 1.63 -12.22
C SER A 43 21.80 0.18 -12.41
N ALA A 44 20.99 -0.72 -11.86
CA ALA A 44 21.08 -2.15 -12.15
C ALA A 44 20.97 -2.39 -13.67
N PRO A 45 21.71 -3.36 -14.23
CA PRO A 45 21.65 -3.68 -15.65
C PRO A 45 20.22 -4.05 -16.05
N ARG A 46 19.75 -3.52 -17.19
CA ARG A 46 18.46 -3.87 -17.79
C ARG A 46 18.51 -5.34 -18.20
N THR A 47 17.94 -6.20 -17.38
CA THR A 47 17.64 -7.57 -17.77
C THR A 47 16.42 -7.55 -18.70
N THR A 48 16.56 -8.16 -19.86
CA THR A 48 15.48 -8.50 -20.79
C THR A 48 14.35 -9.18 -20.00
N GLY A 49 13.11 -8.77 -20.25
CA GLY A 49 11.94 -9.21 -19.49
C GLY A 49 11.76 -10.74 -19.46
N PRO A 50 11.05 -11.25 -18.46
CA PRO A 50 10.87 -12.67 -18.26
C PRO A 50 10.12 -13.31 -19.44
N VAL A 51 10.70 -14.36 -20.01
CA VAL A 51 10.02 -15.28 -20.93
C VAL A 51 9.07 -16.11 -20.09
N PHE A 52 7.78 -16.03 -20.35
CA PHE A 52 6.77 -16.87 -19.68
C PHE A 52 6.78 -18.26 -20.32
N PRO A 53 6.81 -19.35 -19.53
CA PRO A 53 6.69 -20.72 -20.05
C PRO A 53 5.28 -20.96 -20.60
N GLU A 54 5.19 -21.67 -21.72
CA GLU A 54 3.95 -21.93 -22.46
C GLU A 54 3.08 -23.06 -21.86
N SER A 55 3.55 -23.77 -20.83
CA SER A 55 2.78 -24.85 -20.17
C SER A 55 2.90 -24.84 -18.65
N PHE A 56 1.86 -25.34 -17.97
CA PHE A 56 1.80 -25.44 -16.49
C PHE A 56 2.79 -26.47 -15.91
N ASP A 57 3.15 -27.49 -16.67
CA ASP A 57 4.06 -28.56 -16.23
C ASP A 57 5.52 -28.10 -16.18
N ASP A 58 5.90 -27.13 -17.01
CA ASP A 58 7.25 -26.55 -17.01
C ASP A 58 7.47 -25.59 -15.83
N ALA A 59 6.41 -25.01 -15.28
CA ALA A 59 6.48 -24.10 -14.14
C ALA A 59 6.80 -24.83 -12.81
N GLU A 60 6.34 -26.06 -12.65
CA GLU A 60 6.58 -26.85 -11.43
C GLU A 60 8.02 -27.40 -11.40
N SER A 61 8.59 -27.75 -12.55
CA SER A 61 9.98 -28.20 -12.66
C SER A 61 10.99 -27.07 -12.49
N ALA A 62 10.64 -25.84 -12.93
CA ALA A 62 11.49 -24.65 -12.75
C ALA A 62 11.54 -24.16 -11.30
N LEU A 63 10.50 -24.43 -10.49
CA LEU A 63 10.42 -24.04 -9.07
C LEU A 63 11.33 -24.92 -8.16
N LEU A 64 11.74 -26.11 -8.62
CA LEU A 64 12.59 -27.03 -7.85
C LEU A 64 14.08 -26.72 -7.99
N ASP A 65 14.48 -25.93 -8.98
CA ASP A 65 15.90 -25.61 -9.28
C ASP A 65 16.34 -24.22 -8.79
N LEU A 66 15.44 -23.45 -8.16
CA LEU A 66 15.77 -22.19 -7.51
C LEU A 66 16.31 -22.47 -6.11
N GLY A 67 17.63 -22.39 -5.96
CA GLY A 67 18.30 -22.38 -4.66
C GLY A 67 17.71 -21.33 -3.70
N PRO A 68 17.92 -21.42 -2.38
CA PRO A 68 17.20 -20.67 -1.36
C PRO A 68 17.38 -19.13 -1.37
N GLU A 69 18.14 -18.57 -2.32
CA GLU A 69 18.55 -17.15 -2.28
C GLU A 69 17.83 -16.20 -3.27
N GLN A 70 16.88 -16.65 -4.12
CA GLN A 70 16.30 -15.76 -5.14
C GLN A 70 14.79 -15.91 -5.40
N SER A 71 14.00 -16.29 -4.43
CA SER A 71 12.56 -16.08 -4.58
C SER A 71 12.23 -14.61 -4.32
N GLU A 72 12.29 -13.76 -5.34
CA GLU A 72 11.74 -12.41 -5.26
C GLU A 72 10.28 -12.51 -4.84
N VAL A 73 9.98 -12.06 -3.64
CA VAL A 73 8.60 -12.04 -3.14
C VAL A 73 7.82 -11.06 -4.01
N PHE A 74 6.91 -11.57 -4.82
CA PHE A 74 6.04 -10.72 -5.62
C PHE A 74 5.20 -9.81 -4.70
N ALA A 75 5.53 -8.53 -4.69
CA ALA A 75 4.92 -7.54 -3.81
C ALA A 75 3.41 -7.34 -4.06
N GLY A 76 2.91 -7.65 -5.26
CA GLY A 76 1.55 -7.35 -5.70
C GLY A 76 1.42 -5.93 -6.26
N VAL A 77 0.20 -5.57 -6.67
CA VAL A 77 -0.10 -4.24 -7.21
C VAL A 77 -1.16 -3.57 -6.34
N PRO A 78 -0.86 -2.41 -5.72
CA PRO A 78 -1.81 -1.74 -4.85
C PRO A 78 -3.08 -1.32 -5.61
N GLY A 79 -4.26 -1.63 -5.05
CA GLY A 79 -5.55 -1.29 -5.64
C GLY A 79 -6.00 -2.15 -6.83
N ALA A 80 -5.25 -3.18 -7.21
CA ALA A 80 -5.55 -3.98 -8.40
C ALA A 80 -6.93 -4.67 -8.33
N SER A 81 -7.35 -5.18 -7.17
CA SER A 81 -8.66 -5.81 -7.01
C SER A 81 -9.80 -4.81 -7.06
N ALA A 82 -9.64 -3.64 -6.45
CA ALA A 82 -10.62 -2.56 -6.51
C ALA A 82 -10.77 -2.03 -7.94
N GLN A 83 -9.66 -1.89 -8.68
CA GLN A 83 -9.67 -1.50 -10.09
C GLN A 83 -10.38 -2.55 -10.96
N ARG A 84 -10.08 -3.85 -10.79
CA ARG A 84 -10.78 -4.93 -11.51
C ARG A 84 -12.28 -4.92 -11.23
N GLU A 85 -12.71 -4.67 -9.99
CA GLU A 85 -14.13 -4.61 -9.64
C GLU A 85 -14.81 -3.38 -10.27
N TYR A 86 -14.13 -2.21 -10.30
CA TYR A 86 -14.60 -1.03 -11.01
C TYR A 86 -14.84 -1.35 -12.50
N GLU A 87 -13.84 -1.89 -13.19
CA GLU A 87 -13.91 -2.24 -14.60
C GLU A 87 -15.01 -3.26 -14.90
N ARG A 88 -15.12 -4.29 -14.05
CA ARG A 88 -16.19 -5.29 -14.17
C ARG A 88 -17.59 -4.67 -14.08
N ARG A 89 -17.80 -3.74 -13.14
CA ARG A 89 -19.09 -3.05 -12.97
C ARG A 89 -19.39 -2.11 -14.15
N LYS A 90 -18.39 -1.36 -14.58
CA LYS A 90 -18.46 -0.47 -15.73
C LYS A 90 -18.81 -1.25 -16.99
N ASN A 91 -18.06 -2.28 -17.32
CA ASN A 91 -18.29 -3.12 -18.50
C ASN A 91 -19.68 -3.77 -18.48
N LYS A 92 -20.10 -4.32 -17.32
CA LYS A 92 -21.44 -4.89 -17.17
C LYS A 92 -22.56 -3.87 -17.44
N ARG A 93 -22.38 -2.63 -16.99
CA ARG A 93 -23.32 -1.53 -17.25
C ARG A 93 -23.34 -1.18 -18.74
N GLU A 94 -22.16 -1.02 -19.35
CA GLU A 94 -22.04 -0.68 -20.77
C GLU A 94 -22.69 -1.73 -21.66
N THR A 95 -22.40 -3.01 -21.45
CA THR A 95 -23.00 -4.13 -22.18
C THR A 95 -24.51 -4.10 -22.06
N ARG A 96 -25.04 -4.01 -20.84
CA ARG A 96 -26.50 -3.94 -20.61
C ARG A 96 -27.17 -2.78 -21.34
N ILE A 97 -26.55 -1.59 -21.37
CA ILE A 97 -27.12 -0.41 -22.04
C ILE A 97 -27.07 -0.59 -23.56
N ARG A 98 -25.98 -1.13 -24.11
CA ARG A 98 -25.86 -1.38 -25.56
C ARG A 98 -26.82 -2.46 -26.06
N GLU A 99 -27.01 -3.53 -25.27
CA GLU A 99 -27.97 -4.57 -25.57
C GLU A 99 -29.43 -4.06 -25.53
N ALA A 100 -29.77 -3.26 -24.51
CA ALA A 100 -31.13 -2.70 -24.39
C ALA A 100 -31.41 -1.60 -25.44
N HIS A 101 -30.40 -0.90 -25.92
CA HIS A 101 -30.52 0.24 -26.83
C HIS A 101 -29.49 0.15 -27.98
N PRO A 102 -29.62 -0.79 -28.92
CA PRO A 102 -28.58 -1.04 -29.95
C PRO A 102 -28.19 0.19 -30.79
N ARG A 103 -29.13 1.10 -31.04
CA ARG A 103 -28.93 2.31 -31.86
C ARG A 103 -28.53 3.55 -31.06
N MET A 104 -28.89 3.60 -29.78
CA MET A 104 -28.71 4.79 -28.93
C MET A 104 -27.81 4.57 -27.72
N GLY A 105 -27.36 3.32 -27.49
CA GLY A 105 -26.58 2.95 -26.32
C GLY A 105 -25.32 3.78 -26.13
N GLY A 106 -24.62 4.10 -27.22
CA GLY A 106 -23.45 4.97 -27.20
C GLY A 106 -23.77 6.39 -26.72
N LEU A 107 -24.88 6.99 -27.19
CA LEU A 107 -25.31 8.30 -26.79
C LEU A 107 -25.76 8.32 -25.31
N ILE A 108 -26.49 7.29 -24.87
CA ILE A 108 -26.92 7.16 -23.46
C ILE A 108 -25.70 7.07 -22.56
N LEU A 109 -24.67 6.31 -22.93
CA LEU A 109 -23.43 6.18 -22.17
C LEU A 109 -22.64 7.48 -22.12
N ALA A 110 -22.59 8.23 -23.23
CA ALA A 110 -21.90 9.53 -23.29
C ALA A 110 -22.57 10.61 -22.41
N LEU A 111 -23.90 10.55 -22.27
CA LEU A 111 -24.68 11.52 -21.48
C LEU A 111 -24.93 11.09 -20.04
N SER A 112 -24.61 9.85 -19.67
CA SER A 112 -24.89 9.32 -18.33
C SER A 112 -23.64 8.97 -17.57
N ASP A 113 -23.54 9.47 -16.37
CA ASP A 113 -22.46 9.17 -15.41
C ASP A 113 -22.53 7.73 -14.89
N ASP A 114 -21.37 7.24 -14.46
CA ASP A 114 -21.30 5.98 -13.71
C ASP A 114 -22.04 6.10 -12.37
N PRO A 115 -22.74 5.03 -11.95
CA PRO A 115 -23.39 4.99 -10.65
C PRO A 115 -22.40 5.28 -9.52
N GLN A 116 -22.88 5.93 -8.46
CA GLN A 116 -22.05 6.29 -7.28
C GLN A 116 -21.33 5.06 -6.69
N SER A 117 -21.98 3.88 -6.70
CA SER A 117 -21.35 2.64 -6.24
C SER A 117 -20.18 2.19 -7.12
N THR A 118 -20.21 2.47 -8.42
CA THR A 118 -19.10 2.18 -9.35
C THR A 118 -17.97 3.21 -9.17
N LYS A 119 -18.32 4.49 -9.08
CA LYS A 119 -17.33 5.57 -8.78
C LYS A 119 -16.61 5.34 -7.46
N ALA A 120 -17.28 4.78 -6.43
CA ALA A 120 -16.68 4.47 -5.15
C ALA A 120 -15.52 3.47 -5.26
N TRP A 121 -15.63 2.46 -6.14
CA TRP A 121 -14.55 1.51 -6.41
C TRP A 121 -13.32 2.18 -7.06
N ALA A 122 -13.54 3.06 -8.03
CA ALA A 122 -12.44 3.84 -8.64
C ALA A 122 -11.74 4.72 -7.59
N THR A 123 -12.53 5.37 -6.72
CA THR A 123 -11.98 6.21 -5.62
C THR A 123 -11.18 5.36 -4.62
N GLY A 124 -11.67 4.17 -4.29
CA GLY A 124 -10.98 3.21 -3.43
C GLY A 124 -9.63 2.80 -4.03
N ALA A 125 -9.63 2.32 -5.29
CA ALA A 125 -8.42 1.93 -6.01
C ALA A 125 -7.35 3.03 -6.02
N GLN A 126 -7.73 4.28 -6.30
CA GLN A 126 -6.81 5.42 -6.24
C GLN A 126 -6.26 5.68 -4.83
N GLY A 127 -7.06 5.42 -3.79
CA GLY A 127 -6.62 5.55 -2.40
C GLY A 127 -5.56 4.51 -2.04
N GLU A 128 -5.83 3.25 -2.38
CA GLU A 128 -4.92 2.12 -2.19
C GLU A 128 -3.62 2.30 -2.97
N GLU A 129 -3.72 2.68 -4.26
CA GLU A 129 -2.55 2.96 -5.11
C GLU A 129 -1.67 4.07 -4.55
N ARG A 130 -2.28 5.18 -4.09
CA ARG A 130 -1.52 6.29 -3.51
C ARG A 130 -0.79 5.89 -2.23
N LEU A 131 -1.47 5.17 -1.33
CA LEU A 131 -0.87 4.69 -0.09
C LEU A 131 0.20 3.64 -0.39
N GLY A 132 -0.06 2.70 -1.32
CA GLY A 132 0.89 1.69 -1.75
C GLY A 132 2.20 2.30 -2.22
N ARG A 133 2.17 3.31 -3.12
CA ARG A 133 3.37 4.02 -3.55
C ARG A 133 4.15 4.70 -2.41
N GLN A 134 3.45 5.17 -1.36
CA GLN A 134 4.12 5.71 -0.18
C GLN A 134 4.79 4.61 0.65
N LEU A 135 4.13 3.46 0.78
CA LEU A 135 4.68 2.30 1.49
C LEU A 135 5.87 1.69 0.74
N ASP A 136 5.83 1.65 -0.60
CA ASP A 136 6.94 1.19 -1.44
C ASP A 136 8.23 2.01 -1.21
N GLY A 137 8.08 3.28 -0.84
CA GLY A 137 9.22 4.13 -0.48
C GLY A 137 9.94 3.70 0.80
N PHE A 138 9.39 2.78 1.58
CA PHE A 138 10.03 2.20 2.77
C PHE A 138 10.66 0.82 2.52
N VAL A 139 10.50 0.26 1.32
CA VAL A 139 11.06 -1.05 0.97
C VAL A 139 12.58 -0.99 0.98
N GLY A 140 13.23 -1.93 1.65
CA GLY A 140 14.68 -2.02 1.84
C GLY A 140 15.03 -2.30 3.29
N ASP A 141 16.29 -2.64 3.58
CA ASP A 141 16.84 -2.83 4.94
C ASP A 141 15.93 -3.63 5.90
N GLY A 142 15.37 -4.75 5.43
CA GLY A 142 14.49 -5.60 6.23
C GLY A 142 13.02 -5.13 6.30
N VAL A 143 12.61 -4.17 5.47
CA VAL A 143 11.21 -3.79 5.28
C VAL A 143 10.68 -4.32 3.95
N HIS A 144 9.62 -5.12 4.02
CA HIS A 144 8.93 -5.67 2.86
C HIS A 144 7.47 -5.22 2.86
N VAL A 145 6.96 -4.88 1.68
CA VAL A 145 5.56 -4.46 1.51
C VAL A 145 4.87 -5.41 0.54
N LEU A 146 3.68 -5.86 0.91
CA LEU A 146 2.84 -6.71 0.10
C LEU A 146 1.50 -6.01 -0.13
N HIS A 147 1.02 -6.02 -1.38
CA HIS A 147 -0.22 -5.35 -1.77
C HIS A 147 -1.28 -6.33 -2.25
N ASP A 148 -2.55 -5.97 -2.05
CA ASP A 148 -3.73 -6.64 -2.61
C ASP A 148 -3.75 -8.15 -2.34
N ARG A 149 -3.49 -8.56 -1.07
CA ARG A 149 -3.41 -9.97 -0.68
C ARG A 149 -4.77 -10.56 -0.42
N ARG A 150 -5.12 -11.57 -1.22
CA ARG A 150 -6.39 -12.28 -1.09
C ARG A 150 -6.45 -13.08 0.21
N ILE A 151 -7.61 -13.09 0.86
CA ILE A 151 -7.89 -13.88 2.07
C ILE A 151 -8.69 -15.14 1.68
N PRO A 152 -8.06 -16.31 1.54
CA PRO A 152 -8.80 -17.56 1.27
C PRO A 152 -9.70 -17.94 2.47
N PRO A 153 -10.85 -18.60 2.24
CA PRO A 153 -11.52 -18.88 0.96
C PRO A 153 -12.42 -17.72 0.48
N THR A 154 -12.27 -16.53 1.02
CA THR A 154 -13.14 -15.37 0.74
C THR A 154 -12.77 -14.67 -0.57
N LYS A 155 -13.61 -13.69 -0.97
CA LYS A 155 -13.29 -12.75 -2.05
C LYS A 155 -12.67 -11.44 -1.52
N ALA A 156 -12.47 -11.33 -0.20
CA ALA A 156 -11.90 -10.15 0.43
C ALA A 156 -10.38 -10.14 0.27
N ASN A 157 -9.81 -8.96 0.23
CA ASN A 157 -8.38 -8.71 0.18
C ASN A 157 -7.94 -7.92 1.41
N ILE A 158 -6.64 -7.98 1.69
CA ILE A 158 -5.92 -7.04 2.54
C ILE A 158 -5.23 -6.05 1.61
N ASP A 159 -5.48 -4.76 1.79
CA ASP A 159 -4.97 -3.73 0.90
C ASP A 159 -3.44 -3.68 0.93
N HIS A 160 -2.85 -3.62 2.15
CA HIS A 160 -1.40 -3.69 2.29
C HIS A 160 -0.99 -4.44 3.56
N ILE A 161 0.17 -5.14 3.48
CA ILE A 161 0.85 -5.77 4.60
C ILE A 161 2.29 -5.27 4.59
N VAL A 162 2.78 -4.75 5.71
CA VAL A 162 4.18 -4.39 5.88
C VAL A 162 4.82 -5.36 6.87
N VAL A 163 5.94 -5.93 6.49
CA VAL A 163 6.75 -6.84 7.32
C VAL A 163 8.08 -6.15 7.60
N CYS A 164 8.43 -6.02 8.87
CA CYS A 164 9.69 -5.44 9.29
C CYS A 164 10.17 -6.05 10.63
N ALA A 165 11.31 -5.60 11.13
CA ALA A 165 11.90 -6.13 12.36
C ALA A 165 10.98 -6.05 13.60
N SER A 166 10.07 -5.08 13.66
CA SER A 166 9.13 -4.91 14.77
C SER A 166 7.86 -5.76 14.66
N GLY A 167 7.61 -6.39 13.51
CA GLY A 167 6.45 -7.26 13.29
C GLY A 167 5.80 -7.09 11.94
N VAL A 168 4.54 -7.55 11.85
CA VAL A 168 3.70 -7.50 10.65
C VAL A 168 2.56 -6.49 10.87
N TYR A 169 2.42 -5.55 9.96
CA TYR A 169 1.39 -4.51 10.00
C TYR A 169 0.35 -4.75 8.92
N VAL A 170 -0.91 -4.82 9.31
CA VAL A 170 -2.06 -4.90 8.41
C VAL A 170 -2.64 -3.50 8.22
N ILE A 171 -2.68 -3.04 6.99
CA ILE A 171 -3.08 -1.66 6.65
C ILE A 171 -4.26 -1.70 5.68
N ASP A 172 -5.37 -1.09 6.07
CA ASP A 172 -6.61 -0.96 5.29
C ASP A 172 -6.75 0.50 4.82
N ALA A 173 -6.66 0.72 3.52
CA ALA A 173 -6.68 2.05 2.92
C ALA A 173 -8.12 2.55 2.74
N LYS A 174 -8.41 3.74 3.28
CA LYS A 174 -9.73 4.37 3.09
C LYS A 174 -9.57 5.82 2.65
N LYS A 175 -10.05 6.12 1.43
CA LYS A 175 -10.02 7.47 0.87
C LYS A 175 -11.34 8.19 1.14
N TYR A 176 -11.30 9.19 2.01
CA TYR A 176 -12.41 10.09 2.28
C TYR A 176 -12.07 11.50 1.81
N GLN A 177 -12.98 12.13 1.06
CA GLN A 177 -12.79 13.51 0.58
C GLN A 177 -13.32 14.50 1.62
N GLY A 178 -12.43 15.41 2.09
CA GLY A 178 -12.81 16.52 2.96
C GLY A 178 -13.33 16.16 4.35
N GLN A 179 -13.28 14.89 4.75
CA GLN A 179 -13.74 14.47 6.08
C GLN A 179 -12.59 14.43 7.08
N ARG A 180 -12.85 15.00 8.27
CA ARG A 180 -11.92 14.92 9.38
C ARG A 180 -12.04 13.54 10.05
N HIS A 181 -10.91 13.03 10.50
CA HIS A 181 -10.84 11.81 11.32
C HIS A 181 -10.51 12.23 12.74
N SER A 182 -11.18 11.63 13.70
CA SER A 182 -10.93 11.85 15.13
C SER A 182 -11.21 10.59 15.90
N SER A 183 -10.66 10.45 17.10
CA SER A 183 -11.09 9.44 18.04
C SER A 183 -11.94 10.08 19.13
N ARG A 184 -13.02 9.41 19.53
CA ARG A 184 -13.83 9.76 20.67
C ARG A 184 -13.62 8.74 21.76
N ILE A 185 -13.25 9.21 22.92
CA ILE A 185 -13.04 8.39 24.12
C ILE A 185 -14.22 8.58 25.04
N ASP A 186 -14.94 7.49 25.33
CA ASP A 186 -16.05 7.44 26.27
C ASP A 186 -15.68 6.52 27.44
N GLY A 187 -16.12 6.85 28.67
CA GLY A 187 -15.83 6.08 29.90
C GLY A 187 -14.50 6.46 30.54
N GLY A 188 -14.02 5.61 31.46
CA GLY A 188 -12.72 5.75 32.13
C GLY A 188 -12.70 5.40 33.64
N ARG A 189 -13.32 6.19 34.50
CA ARG A 189 -13.21 5.93 35.96
C ARG A 189 -14.21 4.89 36.50
N ILE A 190 -15.43 4.88 35.98
CA ILE A 190 -16.51 4.02 36.48
C ILE A 190 -16.96 3.00 35.41
N ARG A 191 -16.81 3.34 34.13
CA ARG A 191 -17.13 2.47 32.99
C ARG A 191 -15.87 2.16 32.23
N ALA A 192 -15.84 1.02 31.56
CA ALA A 192 -14.73 0.66 30.69
C ALA A 192 -14.47 1.79 29.65
N ARG A 193 -13.22 2.14 29.49
CA ARG A 193 -12.80 3.11 28.48
C ARG A 193 -13.02 2.52 27.10
N THR A 194 -13.80 3.21 26.27
CA THR A 194 -14.06 2.83 24.88
C THR A 194 -13.55 3.92 23.98
N GLU A 195 -12.78 3.55 22.97
CA GLU A 195 -12.31 4.47 21.95
C GLU A 195 -13.02 4.16 20.64
N THR A 196 -13.59 5.19 20.01
CA THR A 196 -14.38 5.06 18.78
C THR A 196 -13.78 5.95 17.70
N LEU A 197 -13.44 5.35 16.55
CA LEU A 197 -13.05 6.10 15.36
C LEU A 197 -14.27 6.87 14.83
N ILE A 198 -14.10 8.17 14.57
CA ILE A 198 -15.10 9.03 13.94
C ILE A 198 -14.55 9.53 12.62
N VAL A 199 -15.32 9.36 11.54
CA VAL A 199 -15.00 9.85 10.21
C VAL A 199 -16.07 10.85 9.77
N GLY A 200 -15.73 12.13 9.79
CA GLY A 200 -16.71 13.20 9.68
C GLY A 200 -17.68 13.18 10.85
N SER A 201 -18.95 12.85 10.60
CA SER A 201 -19.99 12.66 11.64
C SER A 201 -20.33 11.18 11.89
N ARG A 202 -19.65 10.24 11.20
CA ARG A 202 -20.02 8.82 11.22
C ARG A 202 -19.14 8.03 12.18
N ASN A 203 -19.76 7.06 12.89
CA ASN A 203 -19.05 6.06 13.67
C ASN A 203 -18.29 5.11 12.74
N GLY A 204 -16.96 5.00 12.90
CA GLY A 204 -16.06 4.17 12.13
C GLY A 204 -15.76 2.79 12.74
N THR A 205 -16.46 2.37 13.80
CA THR A 205 -16.20 1.07 14.48
C THR A 205 -16.16 -0.10 13.50
N LYS A 206 -17.07 -0.13 12.52
CA LYS A 206 -17.08 -1.20 11.49
C LYS A 206 -15.80 -1.27 10.66
N LEU A 207 -15.10 -0.16 10.47
CA LEU A 207 -13.80 -0.13 9.77
C LEU A 207 -12.74 -0.78 10.65
N VAL A 208 -12.69 -0.41 11.92
CA VAL A 208 -11.79 -1.00 12.92
C VAL A 208 -12.03 -2.51 13.05
N ASP A 209 -13.28 -2.93 13.18
CA ASP A 209 -13.67 -4.35 13.23
C ASP A 209 -13.20 -5.10 11.95
N GLY A 210 -13.26 -4.44 10.80
CA GLY A 210 -12.77 -4.97 9.53
C GLY A 210 -11.26 -5.28 9.59
N VAL A 211 -10.46 -4.32 10.07
CA VAL A 211 -9.01 -4.48 10.21
C VAL A 211 -8.69 -5.58 11.24
N HIS A 212 -9.37 -5.63 12.39
CA HIS A 212 -9.17 -6.70 13.37
C HIS A 212 -9.42 -8.11 12.80
N LYS A 213 -10.43 -8.26 11.94
CA LYS A 213 -10.65 -9.53 11.24
C LYS A 213 -9.50 -9.88 10.29
N GLN A 214 -8.93 -8.91 9.60
CA GLN A 214 -7.76 -9.12 8.73
C GLN A 214 -6.54 -9.50 9.57
N VAL A 215 -6.26 -8.80 10.66
CA VAL A 215 -5.19 -9.13 11.63
C VAL A 215 -5.33 -10.57 12.13
N THR A 216 -6.54 -10.99 12.52
CA THR A 216 -6.80 -12.38 12.97
C THR A 216 -6.45 -13.39 11.88
N ARG A 217 -6.72 -13.09 10.60
CA ARG A 217 -6.37 -13.97 9.48
C ARG A 217 -4.87 -14.05 9.24
N VAL A 218 -4.17 -12.92 9.34
CA VAL A 218 -2.71 -12.89 9.20
C VAL A 218 -2.05 -13.67 10.35
N ARG A 219 -2.50 -13.47 11.60
CA ARG A 219 -2.01 -14.26 12.75
C ARG A 219 -2.19 -15.75 12.53
N ALA A 220 -3.38 -16.20 12.14
CA ALA A 220 -3.65 -17.60 11.86
C ALA A 220 -2.74 -18.16 10.76
N ALA A 221 -2.45 -17.37 9.71
CA ALA A 221 -1.52 -17.77 8.66
C ALA A 221 -0.07 -17.91 9.17
N LEU A 222 0.39 -17.03 10.05
CA LEU A 222 1.69 -17.10 10.69
C LEU A 222 1.79 -18.30 11.63
N GLU A 223 0.76 -18.56 12.43
CA GLU A 223 0.67 -19.72 13.34
C GLU A 223 0.81 -21.04 12.59
N THR A 224 0.16 -21.18 11.43
CA THR A 224 0.28 -22.42 10.61
C THR A 224 1.68 -22.65 10.07
N ARG A 225 2.54 -21.63 10.11
CA ARG A 225 3.95 -21.68 9.69
C ARG A 225 4.94 -21.69 10.87
N GLY A 226 4.46 -21.86 12.11
CA GLY A 226 5.28 -21.85 13.31
C GLY A 226 5.80 -20.47 13.72
N LEU A 227 5.22 -19.38 13.18
CA LEU A 227 5.61 -17.99 13.43
C LEU A 227 4.68 -17.28 14.42
N SER A 228 4.12 -18.00 15.40
CA SER A 228 3.17 -17.48 16.38
C SER A 228 3.73 -16.36 17.28
N ALA A 229 5.06 -16.29 17.44
CA ALA A 229 5.74 -15.26 18.22
C ALA A 229 5.86 -13.90 17.50
N VAL A 230 5.56 -13.85 16.19
CA VAL A 230 5.66 -12.62 15.42
C VAL A 230 4.49 -11.68 15.75
N PRO A 231 4.73 -10.44 16.20
CA PRO A 231 3.67 -9.47 16.46
C PRO A 231 2.90 -9.10 15.18
N VAL A 232 1.57 -8.97 15.28
CA VAL A 232 0.69 -8.49 14.20
C VAL A 232 -0.27 -7.46 14.77
#